data_34232bdd8af332841f475266a61e1179
#
_entry.id   34232bdd8af332841f475266a61e1179
#
_cell.length_a   1.000
_cell.length_b   1.000
_cell.length_c   1.000
_cell.angle_alpha   90.00
_cell.angle_beta   90.00
_cell.angle_gamma   90.00
#
_symmetry.space_group_name_H-M   'P 1'
#
loop_
_entity.id
_entity.type
_entity.pdbx_description
1 polymer ?
#
loop_
_entity_poly.entity_id
_entity_poly.type
_entity_poly.pdbx_seq_one_letter_code
_entity_poly.pdbx_strand_id
1 'polypeptide(L)'
;MLLSTAVVPIYANSLLKAAGETNIVSTWGYAQTIASLVIAVLMPLLGSIADVQGMKIRFFTGFFLTGVVMCCAMAMPLGWLAFIIVYVLATIGLNGSLTFYDSMLVDTTSNERMDRISSHGYAWGYIGSTVPFIVCIALIFGCLLYTSDAADE
;
A
#
# COMPACT_ATOMS: atom_id res chain seq x y z
N MET A 1 0.66 -5.36 -1.31
CA MET A 1 -0.54 -5.60 -0.50
C MET A 1 -0.23 -6.33 0.81
N LEU A 2 0.51 -7.45 0.83
CA LEU A 2 0.81 -8.20 2.08
C LEU A 2 1.50 -7.34 3.17
N LEU A 3 2.48 -6.52 2.80
CA LEU A 3 3.19 -5.64 3.73
C LEU A 3 2.27 -4.59 4.35
N SER A 4 1.42 -3.95 3.57
CA SER A 4 0.48 -2.92 4.05
C SER A 4 -0.61 -3.51 4.95
N THR A 5 -0.98 -4.77 4.73
CA THR A 5 -2.05 -5.43 5.50
C THR A 5 -1.55 -6.02 6.81
N ALA A 6 -0.29 -6.47 6.88
CA ALA A 6 0.24 -7.15 8.07
C ALA A 6 1.20 -6.28 8.88
N VAL A 7 2.18 -5.64 8.23
CA VAL A 7 3.25 -4.92 8.94
C VAL A 7 2.82 -3.53 9.38
N VAL A 8 2.15 -2.78 8.51
CA VAL A 8 1.72 -1.41 8.81
C VAL A 8 0.77 -1.32 9.99
N PRO A 9 -0.24 -2.20 10.17
CA PRO A 9 -1.10 -2.18 11.35
C PRO A 9 -0.35 -2.43 12.66
N ILE A 10 0.68 -3.29 12.64
CA ILE A 10 1.50 -3.56 13.83
C ILE A 10 2.24 -2.30 14.26
N TYR A 11 2.87 -1.62 13.30
CA TYR A 11 3.58 -0.37 13.56
C TYR A 11 2.63 0.77 13.97
N ALA A 12 1.47 0.90 13.32
CA ALA A 12 0.44 1.86 13.69
C ALA A 12 -0.06 1.63 15.12
N ASN A 13 -0.25 0.38 15.51
CA ASN A 13 -0.62 0.00 16.87
C ASN A 13 0.41 0.47 17.90
N SER A 14 1.70 0.29 17.62
CA SER A 14 2.77 0.73 18.54
C SER A 14 2.82 2.25 18.67
N LEU A 15 2.63 2.98 17.56
CA LEU A 15 2.57 4.44 17.54
C LEU A 15 1.37 5.01 18.31
N LEU A 16 0.19 4.44 18.11
CA LEU A 16 -1.04 4.87 18.78
C LEU A 16 -0.98 4.58 20.29
N LYS A 17 -0.41 3.44 20.69
CA LYS A 17 -0.13 3.13 22.10
C LYS A 17 0.82 4.16 22.73
N ALA A 18 1.89 4.51 22.04
CA ALA A 18 2.85 5.49 22.52
C ALA A 18 2.23 6.91 22.65
N ALA A 19 1.22 7.21 21.84
CA ALA A 19 0.46 8.47 21.90
C ALA A 19 -0.63 8.50 23.00
N GLY A 20 -0.86 7.38 23.71
CA GLY A 20 -1.87 7.29 24.76
C GLY A 20 -3.31 7.14 24.26
N GLU A 21 -3.50 6.80 22.99
CA GLU A 21 -4.83 6.55 22.43
C GLU A 21 -5.41 5.24 22.97
N THR A 22 -6.62 5.32 23.52
CA THR A 22 -7.31 4.15 24.12
C THR A 22 -8.07 3.32 23.06
N ASN A 23 -8.47 3.94 21.93
CA ASN A 23 -9.29 3.32 20.90
C ASN A 23 -8.48 3.03 19.62
N ILE A 24 -7.36 2.36 19.73
CA ILE A 24 -6.39 2.14 18.66
C ILE A 24 -7.01 1.43 17.45
N VAL A 25 -7.78 0.35 17.69
CA VAL A 25 -8.41 -0.45 16.64
C VAL A 25 -9.46 0.37 15.87
N SER A 26 -10.22 1.18 16.58
CA SER A 26 -11.24 2.05 15.98
C SER A 26 -10.59 3.13 15.11
N THR A 27 -9.54 3.78 15.59
CA THR A 27 -8.82 4.84 14.86
C THR A 27 -8.21 4.29 13.56
N TRP A 28 -7.61 3.11 13.62
CA TRP A 28 -7.10 2.43 12.44
C TRP A 28 -8.23 2.03 11.47
N GLY A 29 -9.34 1.52 12.00
CA GLY A 29 -10.53 1.17 11.21
C GLY A 29 -11.12 2.39 10.48
N TYR A 30 -11.22 3.54 11.14
CA TYR A 30 -11.66 4.79 10.50
C TYR A 30 -10.71 5.24 9.39
N ALA A 31 -9.40 5.15 9.58
CA ALA A 31 -8.43 5.50 8.56
C ALA A 31 -8.58 4.63 7.30
N GLN A 32 -8.77 3.32 7.47
CA GLN A 32 -9.03 2.38 6.39
C GLN A 32 -10.35 2.66 5.67
N THR A 33 -11.40 2.97 6.42
CA THR A 33 -12.72 3.30 5.87
C THR A 33 -12.66 4.58 5.04
N ILE A 34 -12.01 5.62 5.53
CA ILE A 34 -11.82 6.88 4.80
C ILE A 34 -11.02 6.64 3.53
N ALA A 35 -9.91 5.91 3.59
CA ALA A 35 -9.13 5.57 2.42
C ALA A 35 -9.98 4.83 1.36
N SER A 36 -10.76 3.84 1.79
CA SER A 36 -11.63 3.06 0.91
C SER A 36 -12.74 3.90 0.26
N LEU A 37 -13.36 4.80 1.01
CA LEU A 37 -14.38 5.72 0.48
C LEU A 37 -13.80 6.68 -0.55
N VAL A 38 -12.65 7.26 -0.27
CA VAL A 38 -11.96 8.15 -1.22
C VAL A 38 -11.61 7.39 -2.50
N ILE A 39 -11.09 6.18 -2.39
CA ILE A 39 -10.76 5.33 -3.54
C ILE A 39 -12.03 4.99 -4.32
N ALA A 40 -13.13 4.61 -3.65
CA ALA A 40 -14.39 4.27 -4.29
C ALA A 40 -14.95 5.41 -5.15
N VAL A 41 -14.77 6.66 -4.72
CA VAL A 41 -15.18 7.85 -5.49
C VAL A 41 -14.17 8.17 -6.60
N LEU A 42 -12.87 8.01 -6.33
CA LEU A 42 -11.81 8.30 -7.28
C LEU A 42 -11.77 7.31 -8.46
N MET A 43 -12.06 6.02 -8.22
CA MET A 43 -11.95 4.97 -9.24
C MET A 43 -12.77 5.26 -10.51
N PRO A 44 -14.06 5.64 -10.45
CA PRO A 44 -14.82 5.98 -11.65
C PRO A 44 -14.25 7.21 -12.38
N LEU A 45 -13.76 8.21 -11.63
CA LEU A 45 -13.14 9.41 -12.20
C LEU A 45 -11.82 9.08 -12.90
N LEU A 46 -10.97 8.28 -12.25
CA LEU A 46 -9.70 7.83 -12.81
C LEU A 46 -9.91 6.93 -14.05
N GLY A 47 -10.94 6.07 -14.01
CA GLY A 47 -11.33 5.24 -15.15
C GLY A 47 -11.70 6.08 -16.38
N SER A 48 -12.50 7.14 -16.23
CA SER A 48 -12.87 8.03 -17.33
C SER A 48 -11.66 8.83 -17.88
N ILE A 49 -10.71 9.21 -17.04
CA ILE A 49 -9.46 9.87 -17.46
C ILE A 49 -8.53 8.87 -18.17
N ALA A 50 -8.55 7.61 -17.73
CA ALA A 50 -7.75 6.54 -18.32
C ALA A 50 -8.14 6.24 -19.77
N ASP A 51 -9.34 6.60 -20.22
CA ASP A 51 -9.77 6.44 -21.62
C ASP A 51 -9.15 7.48 -22.57
N VAL A 52 -8.57 8.57 -22.06
CA VAL A 52 -7.94 9.61 -22.87
C VAL A 52 -6.55 9.16 -23.32
N GLN A 53 -6.37 9.02 -24.64
CA GLN A 53 -5.09 8.63 -25.22
C GLN A 53 -3.96 9.61 -24.87
N GLY A 54 -2.81 9.06 -24.49
CA GLY A 54 -1.59 9.83 -24.18
C GLY A 54 -1.49 10.37 -22.74
N MET A 55 -2.57 10.38 -21.98
CA MET A 55 -2.54 10.84 -20.58
C MET A 55 -2.26 9.70 -19.57
N LYS A 56 -2.52 8.46 -19.94
CA LYS A 56 -2.37 7.26 -19.07
C LYS A 56 -1.01 7.18 -18.38
N ILE A 57 0.07 7.31 -19.16
CA ILE A 57 1.45 7.21 -18.63
C ILE A 57 1.75 8.34 -17.65
N ARG A 58 1.30 9.56 -17.93
CA ARG A 58 1.55 10.72 -17.07
C ARG A 58 0.84 10.57 -15.72
N PHE A 59 -0.43 10.18 -15.73
CA PHE A 59 -1.20 9.93 -14.53
C PHE A 59 -0.66 8.73 -13.76
N PHE A 60 -0.35 7.63 -14.44
CA PHE A 60 0.31 6.47 -13.82
C PHE A 60 1.58 6.88 -13.08
N THR A 61 2.48 7.61 -13.76
CA THR A 61 3.74 8.06 -13.15
C THR A 61 3.50 9.02 -11.98
N GLY A 62 2.52 9.91 -12.08
CA GLY A 62 2.16 10.83 -10.99
C GLY A 62 1.66 10.09 -9.76
N PHE A 63 0.70 9.18 -9.91
CA PHE A 63 0.17 8.37 -8.80
C PHE A 63 1.22 7.43 -8.21
N PHE A 64 2.04 6.81 -9.07
CA PHE A 64 3.14 5.94 -8.65
C PHE A 64 4.16 6.70 -7.80
N LEU A 65 4.64 7.85 -8.29
CA LEU A 65 5.59 8.68 -7.54
C LEU A 65 5.00 9.17 -6.22
N THR A 66 3.73 9.59 -6.22
CA THR A 66 3.04 9.98 -4.98
C THR A 66 3.02 8.81 -3.99
N GLY A 67 2.68 7.61 -4.44
CA GLY A 67 2.70 6.40 -3.61
C GLY A 67 4.07 6.12 -3.03
N VAL A 68 5.13 6.17 -3.85
CA VAL A 68 6.52 5.93 -3.42
C VAL A 68 6.99 6.98 -2.42
N VAL A 69 6.77 8.27 -2.70
CA VAL A 69 7.17 9.37 -1.81
C VAL A 69 6.48 9.25 -0.46
N MET A 70 5.18 8.96 -0.44
CA MET A 70 4.42 8.78 0.80
C MET A 70 4.88 7.52 1.56
N CYS A 71 5.20 6.42 0.87
CA CYS A 71 5.80 5.25 1.52
C CYS A 71 7.17 5.56 2.15
N CYS A 72 8.01 6.33 1.48
CA CYS A 72 9.27 6.78 2.07
C CYS A 72 9.05 7.71 3.27
N ALA A 73 8.05 8.60 3.20
CA ALA A 73 7.70 9.48 4.31
C ALA A 73 7.24 8.69 5.56
N MET A 74 6.60 7.53 5.39
CA MET A 74 6.21 6.66 6.52
C MET A 74 7.42 6.11 7.30
N ALA A 75 8.61 6.06 6.71
CA ALA A 75 9.83 5.65 7.40
C ALA A 75 10.38 6.72 8.35
N MET A 76 9.91 7.96 8.26
CA MET A 76 10.29 9.03 9.19
C MET A 76 9.53 8.89 10.52
N PRO A 77 10.10 9.35 11.63
CA PRO A 77 9.43 9.37 12.93
C PRO A 77 8.32 10.44 12.94
N LEU A 78 7.20 10.13 12.32
CA LEU A 78 6.01 10.99 12.26
C LEU A 78 5.13 10.75 13.49
N GLY A 79 4.47 11.81 13.96
CA GLY A 79 3.40 11.66 14.93
C GLY A 79 2.25 10.81 14.36
N TRP A 80 1.47 10.17 15.24
CA TRP A 80 0.41 9.23 14.85
C TRP A 80 -0.58 9.79 13.82
N LEU A 81 -0.95 11.05 13.92
CA LEU A 81 -1.90 11.69 13.02
C LEU A 81 -1.30 11.93 11.63
N ALA A 82 -0.05 12.39 11.56
CA ALA A 82 0.67 12.53 10.31
C ALA A 82 0.91 11.18 9.62
N PHE A 83 1.20 10.13 10.39
CA PHE A 83 1.35 8.77 9.88
C PHE A 83 0.07 8.27 9.21
N ILE A 84 -1.11 8.47 9.82
CA ILE A 84 -2.40 8.09 9.24
C ILE A 84 -2.66 8.84 7.92
N ILE A 85 -2.42 10.14 7.88
CA ILE A 85 -2.62 10.96 6.67
C ILE A 85 -1.70 10.46 5.54
N VAL A 86 -0.42 10.24 5.83
CA VAL A 86 0.56 9.75 4.86
C VAL A 86 0.17 8.35 4.38
N TYR A 87 -0.31 7.48 5.27
CA TYR A 87 -0.81 6.15 4.92
C TYR A 87 -2.00 6.20 3.95
N VAL A 88 -2.99 7.06 4.22
CA VAL A 88 -4.15 7.24 3.34
C VAL A 88 -3.71 7.71 1.95
N LEU A 89 -2.81 8.71 1.89
CA LEU A 89 -2.28 9.22 0.62
C LEU A 89 -1.46 8.17 -0.13
N ALA A 90 -0.63 7.38 0.57
CA ALA A 90 0.10 6.27 -0.03
C ALA A 90 -0.84 5.22 -0.63
N THR A 91 -1.92 4.89 0.08
CA THR A 91 -2.93 3.93 -0.37
C THR A 91 -3.68 4.43 -1.61
N ILE A 92 -4.04 5.71 -1.66
CA ILE A 92 -4.66 6.35 -2.82
C ILE A 92 -3.69 6.33 -4.01
N GLY A 93 -2.42 6.70 -3.80
CA GLY A 93 -1.39 6.69 -4.84
C GLY A 93 -1.19 5.29 -5.45
N LEU A 94 -1.10 4.27 -4.59
CA LEU A 94 -0.95 2.88 -5.01
C LEU A 94 -2.15 2.39 -5.83
N ASN A 95 -3.38 2.58 -5.32
CA ASN A 95 -4.59 2.11 -6.02
C ASN A 95 -4.83 2.90 -7.31
N GLY A 96 -4.57 4.20 -7.32
CA GLY A 96 -4.63 5.01 -8.54
C GLY A 96 -3.64 4.53 -9.61
N SER A 97 -2.40 4.24 -9.23
CA SER A 97 -1.42 3.70 -10.17
C SER A 97 -1.82 2.34 -10.74
N LEU A 98 -2.37 1.44 -9.91
CA LEU A 98 -2.87 0.14 -10.38
C LEU A 98 -4.00 0.27 -11.39
N THR A 99 -4.93 1.20 -11.19
CA THR A 99 -6.03 1.46 -12.14
C THR A 99 -5.51 1.85 -13.52
N PHE A 100 -4.51 2.74 -13.59
CA PHE A 100 -3.90 3.11 -14.86
C PHE A 100 -3.06 1.97 -15.45
N TYR A 101 -2.38 1.18 -14.62
CA TYR A 101 -1.66 0.00 -15.07
C TYR A 101 -2.58 -1.01 -15.75
N ASP A 102 -3.71 -1.33 -15.12
CA ASP A 102 -4.70 -2.26 -15.69
C ASP A 102 -5.30 -1.72 -17.00
N SER A 103 -5.57 -0.41 -17.07
CA SER A 103 -6.03 0.24 -18.30
C SER A 103 -5.01 0.17 -19.44
N MET A 104 -3.71 0.28 -19.14
CA MET A 104 -2.63 0.16 -20.14
C MET A 104 -2.47 -1.27 -20.65
N LEU A 105 -2.75 -2.26 -19.79
CA LEU A 105 -2.70 -3.68 -20.16
C LEU A 105 -3.71 -4.00 -21.28
N VAL A 106 -4.90 -3.41 -21.19
CA VAL A 106 -5.95 -3.57 -22.22
C VAL A 106 -5.52 -3.02 -23.58
N ASP A 107 -4.80 -1.89 -23.60
CA ASP A 107 -4.34 -1.26 -24.84
C ASP A 107 -3.19 -1.99 -25.53
N THR A 108 -2.37 -2.69 -24.77
CA THR A 108 -1.13 -3.33 -25.25
C THR A 108 -1.32 -4.78 -25.65
N THR A 109 -2.44 -5.39 -25.28
CA THR A 109 -2.65 -6.85 -25.42
C THR A 109 -3.90 -7.16 -26.23
N SER A 110 -3.81 -8.15 -27.14
CA SER A 110 -5.00 -8.70 -27.82
C SER A 110 -5.87 -9.48 -26.83
N ASN A 111 -7.21 -9.42 -27.02
CA ASN A 111 -8.19 -10.07 -26.14
C ASN A 111 -7.90 -11.56 -25.88
N GLU A 112 -7.35 -12.27 -26.86
CA GLU A 112 -7.01 -13.70 -26.74
C GLU A 112 -5.87 -13.99 -25.78
N ARG A 113 -4.99 -13.02 -25.50
CA ARG A 113 -3.82 -13.18 -24.64
C ARG A 113 -3.93 -12.42 -23.31
N MET A 114 -4.97 -11.64 -23.14
CA MET A 114 -5.15 -10.76 -21.97
C MET A 114 -5.16 -11.57 -20.68
N ASP A 115 -5.92 -12.66 -20.61
CA ASP A 115 -6.00 -13.51 -19.42
C ASP A 115 -4.65 -14.14 -19.05
N ARG A 116 -3.90 -14.56 -20.07
CA ARG A 116 -2.59 -15.16 -19.84
C ARG A 116 -1.56 -14.15 -19.35
N ILE A 117 -1.54 -12.96 -19.91
CA ILE A 117 -0.58 -11.89 -19.53
C ILE A 117 -0.95 -11.34 -18.15
N SER A 118 -2.24 -11.12 -17.89
CA SER A 118 -2.73 -10.68 -16.59
C SER A 118 -2.39 -11.70 -15.50
N SER A 119 -2.70 -12.98 -15.71
CA SER A 119 -2.40 -14.03 -14.73
C SER A 119 -0.90 -14.19 -14.46
N HIS A 120 -0.04 -14.08 -15.49
CA HIS A 120 1.41 -14.06 -15.30
C HIS A 120 1.87 -12.82 -14.51
N GLY A 121 1.33 -11.64 -14.80
CA GLY A 121 1.62 -10.41 -14.06
C GLY A 121 1.27 -10.53 -12.58
N TYR A 122 0.10 -11.04 -12.25
CA TYR A 122 -0.31 -11.31 -10.89
C TYR A 122 0.56 -12.36 -10.20
N ALA A 123 0.90 -13.47 -10.89
CA ALA A 123 1.77 -14.50 -10.33
C ALA A 123 3.14 -13.95 -9.95
N TRP A 124 3.78 -13.18 -10.83
CA TRP A 124 5.05 -12.52 -10.54
C TRP A 124 4.93 -11.47 -9.45
N GLY A 125 3.82 -10.73 -9.41
CA GLY A 125 3.50 -9.79 -8.34
C GLY A 125 3.40 -10.46 -6.97
N TYR A 126 2.75 -11.63 -6.88
CA TYR A 126 2.67 -12.40 -5.64
C TYR A 126 4.03 -12.93 -5.22
N ILE A 127 4.80 -13.52 -6.12
CA ILE A 127 6.17 -14.01 -5.84
C ILE A 127 7.04 -12.84 -5.36
N GLY A 128 7.02 -11.69 -6.08
CA GLY A 128 7.79 -10.51 -5.72
C GLY A 128 7.38 -9.87 -4.40
N SER A 129 6.14 -10.00 -3.96
CA SER A 129 5.67 -9.49 -2.66
C SER A 129 5.93 -10.47 -1.51
N THR A 130 6.01 -11.77 -1.78
CA THR A 130 6.23 -12.81 -0.77
C THR A 130 7.66 -12.74 -0.22
N VAL A 131 8.65 -12.49 -1.07
CA VAL A 131 10.07 -12.41 -0.64
C VAL A 131 10.30 -11.28 0.38
N PRO A 132 9.93 -10.00 0.11
CA PRO A 132 10.07 -8.93 1.11
C PRO A 132 9.24 -9.21 2.37
N PHE A 133 8.07 -9.83 2.24
CA PHE A 133 7.21 -10.16 3.37
C PHE A 133 7.88 -11.17 4.32
N ILE A 134 8.47 -12.25 3.78
CA ILE A 134 9.22 -13.24 4.57
C ILE A 134 10.42 -12.57 5.25
N VAL A 135 11.16 -11.71 4.55
CA VAL A 135 12.29 -10.98 5.12
C VAL A 135 11.84 -10.08 6.28
N CYS A 136 10.74 -9.33 6.11
CA CYS A 136 10.19 -8.48 7.18
C CYS A 136 9.76 -9.30 8.40
N ILE A 137 9.07 -10.42 8.18
CA ILE A 137 8.67 -11.31 9.28
C ILE A 137 9.89 -11.87 9.99
N ALA A 138 10.88 -12.36 9.27
CA ALA A 138 12.12 -12.90 9.85
C ALA A 138 12.86 -11.85 10.69
N LEU A 139 12.91 -10.59 10.21
CA LEU A 139 13.51 -9.49 10.98
C LEU A 139 12.70 -9.16 12.24
N ILE A 140 11.37 -9.12 12.15
CA ILE A 140 10.51 -8.85 13.31
C ILE A 140 10.69 -9.96 14.37
N PHE A 141 10.61 -11.22 13.99
CA PHE A 141 10.80 -12.34 14.92
C PHE A 141 12.23 -12.41 15.45
N GLY A 142 13.24 -12.19 14.61
CA GLY A 142 14.65 -12.15 15.04
C GLY A 142 14.90 -11.02 16.03
N CYS A 143 14.32 -9.84 15.80
CA CYS A 143 14.43 -8.72 16.74
C CYS A 143 13.67 -8.97 18.05
N LEU A 144 12.49 -9.59 18.00
CA LEU A 144 11.70 -9.93 19.18
C LEU A 144 12.39 -11.01 20.03
N LEU A 145 12.98 -12.04 19.43
CA LEU A 145 13.74 -13.07 20.13
C LEU A 145 14.97 -12.47 20.81
N TYR A 146 15.71 -11.62 20.12
CA TYR A 146 16.89 -10.96 20.68
C TYR A 146 16.56 -10.04 21.86
N THR A 147 15.43 -9.32 21.81
CA THR A 147 14.99 -8.45 22.92
C THR A 147 14.42 -9.24 24.10
N SER A 148 13.84 -10.42 23.85
CA SER A 148 13.35 -11.31 24.92
C SER A 148 14.50 -11.93 25.69
N ASP A 149 15.54 -12.43 25.01
CA ASP A 149 16.72 -13.00 25.66
C ASP A 149 17.51 -11.95 26.46
N ALA A 150 17.50 -10.69 26.05
CA ALA A 150 18.15 -9.59 26.78
C ALA A 150 17.35 -9.09 27.99
N ALA A 151 16.10 -9.48 28.14
CA ALA A 151 15.24 -9.13 29.29
C ALA A 151 15.28 -10.19 30.41
N ASP A 152 15.80 -11.38 30.11
CA ASP A 152 15.94 -12.50 31.05
C ASP A 152 17.35 -12.58 31.68
N GLU A 153 18.28 -11.70 31.33
CA GLU A 153 19.59 -11.50 32.00
C GLU A 153 19.57 -10.24 32.92
#